data_114c7f3eade25c6687534554051c773c
#
_entry.id   114c7f3eade25c6687534554051c773c
#
_cell.length_a   1.000
_cell.length_b   1.000
_cell.length_c   1.000
_cell.angle_alpha   90.00
_cell.angle_beta   90.00
_cell.angle_gamma   90.00
#
_symmetry.space_group_name_H-M   'P 1'
#
loop_
_entity.id
_entity.type
_entity.pdbx_description
1 polymer ?
#
loop_
_entity_poly.entity_id
_entity_poly.type
_entity_poly.pdbx_seq_one_letter_code
_entity_poly.pdbx_strand_id
1 'polypeptide(L)'
;MLFRIDFEIGIYPDRIQVSDRRSGRFVDFAAEISFSAPGRLVADAVYFENALAKAMRKAMSGGFILLDAQAHVFAGGATLNDAECQTVRRALRDIGFKTVRFDQQLDEEPIPPLPPSFSALL
;
A
#
# COMPACT_ATOMS: atom_id res chain seq x y z
N MET A 1 -24.98 1.35 12.09
CA MET A 1 -24.04 2.31 11.51
C MET A 1 -22.89 1.60 10.85
N LEU A 2 -22.59 1.97 9.63
CA LEU A 2 -21.47 1.39 8.92
C LEU A 2 -20.24 2.24 9.14
N PHE A 3 -19.13 1.59 9.45
CA PHE A 3 -17.85 2.25 9.56
C PHE A 3 -17.03 1.93 8.32
N ARG A 4 -16.55 2.98 7.69
CA ARG A 4 -15.58 2.80 6.63
C ARG A 4 -14.20 2.87 7.24
N ILE A 5 -13.41 1.86 7.01
CA ILE A 5 -12.06 1.77 7.52
C ILE A 5 -11.12 2.08 6.39
N ASP A 6 -10.38 3.18 6.52
CA ASP A 6 -9.45 3.65 5.52
C ASP A 6 -8.03 3.57 6.05
N PHE A 7 -7.21 2.80 5.37
CA PHE A 7 -5.81 2.67 5.72
C PHE A 7 -4.95 3.17 4.58
N GLU A 8 -3.86 3.81 4.95
CA GLU A 8 -2.82 4.16 4.01
C GLU A 8 -1.64 3.24 4.26
N ILE A 9 -1.15 2.62 3.21
CA ILE A 9 -0.09 1.63 3.33
C ILE A 9 1.05 2.06 2.42
N GLY A 10 2.18 2.40 3.03
CA GLY A 10 3.37 2.77 2.30
C GLY A 10 4.32 1.59 2.23
N ILE A 11 4.78 1.27 1.02
CA ILE A 11 5.72 0.19 0.79
C ILE A 11 7.04 0.80 0.37
N TYR A 12 8.06 0.54 1.16
CA TYR A 12 9.41 1.03 0.96
C TYR A 12 10.37 -0.15 0.96
N PRO A 13 11.61 0.04 0.57
CA PRO A 13 12.57 -1.08 0.63
C PRO A 13 12.61 -1.66 2.05
N ASP A 14 12.16 -2.90 2.18
CA ASP A 14 12.16 -3.67 3.42
C ASP A 14 11.43 -2.98 4.58
N ARG A 15 10.45 -2.13 4.25
CA ARG A 15 9.73 -1.37 5.27
C ARG A 15 8.30 -1.14 4.83
N ILE A 16 7.38 -1.27 5.76
CA ILE A 16 5.96 -1.03 5.50
C ILE A 16 5.44 -0.07 6.55
N GLN A 17 4.79 0.99 6.10
CA GLN A 17 4.14 1.95 6.98
C GLN A 17 2.63 1.82 6.83
N VAL A 18 1.93 1.77 7.94
CA VAL A 18 0.49 1.63 7.96
C VAL A 18 -0.08 2.78 8.77
N SER A 19 -1.00 3.51 8.19
CA SER A 19 -1.67 4.61 8.86
C SER A 19 -3.16 4.38 8.80
N ASP A 20 -3.80 4.41 9.97
CA ASP A 20 -5.25 4.33 10.07
C ASP A 20 -5.77 5.76 10.10
N ARG A 21 -6.40 6.17 9.02
CA ARG A 21 -6.85 7.55 8.88
C ARG A 21 -7.92 7.91 9.89
N ARG A 22 -8.65 6.93 10.36
CA ARG A 22 -9.74 7.17 11.28
C ARG A 22 -9.26 7.42 12.71
N SER A 23 -8.34 6.57 13.18
CA SER A 23 -7.85 6.67 14.55
C SER A 23 -6.59 7.51 14.68
N GLY A 24 -5.90 7.75 13.56
CA GLY A 24 -4.61 8.43 13.58
C GLY A 24 -3.46 7.52 13.97
N ARG A 25 -3.71 6.23 14.13
CA ARG A 25 -2.65 5.29 14.49
C ARG A 25 -1.70 5.10 13.33
N PHE A 26 -0.41 5.11 13.63
CA PHE A 26 0.63 4.97 12.63
C PHE A 26 1.63 3.91 13.08
N VAL A 27 1.97 3.01 12.17
CA VAL A 27 2.95 1.96 12.42
C VAL A 27 4.01 2.03 11.33
N ASP A 28 5.27 2.02 11.74
CA ASP A 28 6.41 1.96 10.83
C ASP A 28 7.12 0.65 11.12
N PHE A 29 6.98 -0.32 10.23
CA PHE A 29 7.46 -1.66 10.44
C PHE A 29 8.62 -1.98 9.53
N ALA A 30 9.79 -2.24 10.12
CA ALA A 30 10.96 -2.70 9.38
C ALA A 30 10.95 -4.22 9.33
N ALA A 31 11.06 -4.79 8.14
CA ALA A 31 11.01 -6.23 7.97
C ALA A 31 12.25 -6.88 8.59
N GLU A 32 12.04 -7.98 9.27
CA GLU A 32 13.15 -8.75 9.83
C GLU A 32 13.86 -9.53 8.74
N ILE A 33 13.11 -9.96 7.76
CA ILE A 33 13.65 -10.69 6.62
C ILE A 33 13.36 -9.87 5.38
N SER A 34 14.38 -9.61 4.60
CA SER A 34 14.26 -8.73 3.44
C SER A 34 13.24 -9.27 2.44
N PHE A 35 12.31 -8.43 2.02
CA PHE A 35 11.38 -8.76 0.96
C PHE A 35 11.63 -7.95 -0.31
N SER A 36 12.50 -6.95 -0.23
CA SER A 36 12.83 -6.11 -1.37
C SER A 36 14.17 -6.49 -1.96
N ALA A 37 14.42 -6.05 -3.19
CA ALA A 37 15.70 -6.18 -3.86
C ALA A 37 15.94 -4.87 -4.60
N PRO A 38 17.16 -4.62 -5.11
CA PRO A 38 17.42 -3.40 -5.85
C PRO A 38 16.43 -3.24 -7.00
N GLY A 39 15.72 -2.12 -7.03
CA GLY A 39 14.75 -1.83 -8.07
C GLY A 39 13.44 -2.61 -7.97
N ARG A 40 13.26 -3.43 -6.94
CA ARG A 40 12.04 -4.21 -6.78
C ARG A 40 11.59 -4.14 -5.33
N LEU A 41 10.49 -3.46 -5.10
CA LEU A 41 9.98 -3.31 -3.73
C LEU A 41 9.47 -4.62 -3.16
N VAL A 42 8.80 -5.43 -3.98
CA VAL A 42 8.26 -6.71 -3.54
C VAL A 42 8.90 -7.80 -4.37
N ALA A 43 10.13 -8.15 -4.01
CA ALA A 43 10.88 -9.18 -4.71
C ALA A 43 10.53 -10.57 -4.22
N ASP A 44 10.17 -10.68 -2.93
CA ASP A 44 9.79 -11.96 -2.32
C ASP A 44 8.39 -11.83 -1.76
N ALA A 45 7.45 -12.51 -2.41
CA ALA A 45 6.04 -12.38 -2.06
C ALA A 45 5.75 -12.93 -0.65
N VAL A 46 6.39 -14.03 -0.29
CA VAL A 46 6.11 -14.67 1.00
C VAL A 46 6.59 -13.79 2.14
N TYR A 47 7.81 -13.30 2.05
CA TYR A 47 8.35 -12.44 3.11
C TYR A 47 7.61 -11.12 3.17
N PHE A 48 7.18 -10.61 2.01
CA PHE A 48 6.36 -9.40 1.98
C PHE A 48 5.03 -9.63 2.70
N GLU A 49 4.35 -10.72 2.39
CA GLU A 49 3.06 -11.00 3.01
C GLU A 49 3.20 -11.16 4.51
N ASN A 50 4.28 -11.79 4.97
CA ASN A 50 4.52 -11.91 6.40
C ASN A 50 4.76 -10.57 7.06
N ALA A 51 5.55 -9.71 6.41
CA ALA A 51 5.83 -8.39 6.94
C ALA A 51 4.55 -7.54 6.98
N LEU A 52 3.76 -7.62 5.93
CA LEU A 52 2.50 -6.89 5.88
C LEU A 52 1.55 -7.34 6.97
N ALA A 53 1.43 -8.64 7.18
CA ALA A 53 0.56 -9.17 8.22
C ALA A 53 1.00 -8.68 9.60
N LYS A 54 2.30 -8.64 9.86
CA LYS A 54 2.80 -8.16 11.14
C LYS A 54 2.54 -6.66 11.31
N ALA A 55 2.76 -5.89 10.26
CA ALA A 55 2.52 -4.45 10.30
C ALA A 55 1.03 -4.17 10.57
N MET A 56 0.15 -4.89 9.87
CA MET A 56 -1.28 -4.71 10.05
C MET A 56 -1.73 -5.13 11.44
N ARG A 57 -1.15 -6.19 11.96
CA ARG A 57 -1.51 -6.65 13.30
C ARG A 57 -1.16 -5.60 14.34
N LYS A 58 -0.04 -4.92 14.15
CA LYS A 58 0.33 -3.83 15.05
C LYS A 58 -0.60 -2.64 14.90
N ALA A 59 -0.99 -2.34 13.67
CA ALA A 59 -1.88 -1.20 13.42
C ALA A 59 -3.28 -1.45 13.95
N MET A 60 -3.70 -2.69 14.00
CA MET A 60 -5.04 -3.08 14.41
C MET A 60 -5.00 -3.85 15.72
N SER A 61 -4.24 -3.36 16.67
CA SER A 61 -4.08 -4.07 17.94
C SER A 61 -5.44 -4.30 18.60
N GLY A 62 -5.59 -5.45 19.23
CA GLY A 62 -6.83 -5.77 19.93
C GLY A 62 -7.86 -6.47 19.09
N GLY A 63 -7.51 -6.86 17.88
CA GLY A 63 -8.43 -7.54 17.01
C GLY A 63 -9.33 -6.57 16.27
N PHE A 64 -10.02 -7.09 15.28
CA PHE A 64 -10.81 -6.21 14.44
C PHE A 64 -11.73 -7.04 13.55
N ILE A 65 -12.75 -6.37 13.06
CA ILE A 65 -13.59 -6.89 12.02
C ILE A 65 -13.54 -5.87 10.89
N LEU A 66 -13.06 -6.28 9.74
CA LEU A 66 -12.97 -5.38 8.61
C LEU A 66 -14.27 -5.38 7.84
N LEU A 67 -15.07 -4.35 8.07
CA LEU A 67 -16.27 -4.10 7.31
C LEU A 67 -16.00 -2.96 6.38
N ASP A 68 -16.13 -3.19 5.08
CA ASP A 68 -15.96 -2.16 4.08
C ASP A 68 -14.60 -1.45 4.22
N ALA A 69 -13.56 -2.24 4.35
CA ALA A 69 -12.22 -1.68 4.53
C ALA A 69 -11.59 -1.33 3.18
N GLN A 70 -10.92 -0.19 3.15
CA GLN A 70 -10.22 0.29 1.97
C GLN A 70 -8.75 0.50 2.30
N ALA A 71 -7.90 0.22 1.33
CA ALA A 71 -6.47 0.45 1.46
C ALA A 71 -6.00 1.33 0.30
N HIS A 72 -5.22 2.36 0.64
CA HIS A 72 -4.52 3.19 -0.32
C HIS A 72 -3.04 2.84 -0.21
N VAL A 73 -2.47 2.38 -1.30
CA VAL A 73 -1.10 1.87 -1.31
C VAL A 73 -0.19 2.87 -2.01
N PHE A 74 0.89 3.23 -1.34
CA PHE A 74 1.93 4.10 -1.86
C PHE A 74 3.21 3.31 -2.00
N ALA A 75 4.04 3.71 -2.94
CA ALA A 75 5.35 3.09 -3.12
C ALA A 75 6.41 4.18 -3.03
N GLY A 76 7.46 3.94 -2.27
CA GLY A 76 8.56 4.88 -2.14
C GLY A 76 9.89 4.19 -2.43
N GLY A 77 10.79 4.89 -3.12
CA GLY A 77 12.07 4.35 -3.51
C GLY A 77 12.07 3.64 -4.85
N ALA A 78 10.93 3.14 -5.29
CA ALA A 78 10.74 2.51 -6.58
C ALA A 78 9.25 2.38 -6.80
N THR A 79 8.83 2.05 -8.01
CA THR A 79 7.42 1.80 -8.29
C THR A 79 7.15 0.30 -8.27
N LEU A 80 5.89 -0.05 -8.08
CA LEU A 80 5.48 -1.45 -8.11
C LEU A 80 5.08 -1.80 -9.54
N ASN A 81 5.61 -2.92 -10.05
CA ASN A 81 5.17 -3.39 -11.35
C ASN A 81 3.85 -4.14 -11.20
N ASP A 82 3.29 -4.62 -12.32
CA ASP A 82 1.98 -5.24 -12.29
C ASP A 82 1.94 -6.49 -11.41
N ALA A 83 2.98 -7.31 -11.47
CA ALA A 83 3.04 -8.51 -10.66
C ALA A 83 3.12 -8.17 -9.17
N GLU A 84 3.90 -7.15 -8.85
CA GLU A 84 4.00 -6.69 -7.47
C GLU A 84 2.68 -6.12 -6.97
N CYS A 85 2.00 -5.35 -7.81
CA CYS A 85 0.68 -4.82 -7.45
C CYS A 85 -0.30 -5.95 -7.17
N GLN A 86 -0.26 -7.02 -7.95
CA GLN A 86 -1.15 -8.14 -7.72
C GLN A 86 -0.83 -8.86 -6.42
N THR A 87 0.46 -9.00 -6.11
CA THR A 87 0.87 -9.60 -4.84
C THR A 87 0.35 -8.77 -3.67
N VAL A 88 0.52 -7.45 -3.74
CA VAL A 88 0.04 -6.56 -2.68
C VAL A 88 -1.47 -6.63 -2.55
N ARG A 89 -2.17 -6.58 -3.69
CA ARG A 89 -3.63 -6.64 -3.68
C ARG A 89 -4.12 -7.94 -3.06
N ARG A 90 -3.53 -9.06 -3.45
CA ARG A 90 -3.95 -10.34 -2.92
C ARG A 90 -3.71 -10.42 -1.43
N ALA A 91 -2.53 -9.96 -0.98
CA ALA A 91 -2.20 -9.99 0.44
C ALA A 91 -3.19 -9.15 1.25
N LEU A 92 -3.55 -7.98 0.76
CA LEU A 92 -4.48 -7.12 1.46
C LEU A 92 -5.89 -7.69 1.46
N ARG A 93 -6.30 -8.31 0.36
CA ARG A 93 -7.61 -8.96 0.32
C ARG A 93 -7.67 -10.15 1.26
N ASP A 94 -6.58 -10.88 1.39
CA ASP A 94 -6.53 -12.00 2.33
C ASP A 94 -6.68 -11.53 3.77
N ILE A 95 -6.19 -10.32 4.06
CA ILE A 95 -6.37 -9.72 5.37
C ILE A 95 -7.82 -9.28 5.60
N GLY A 96 -8.52 -8.90 4.53
CA GLY A 96 -9.92 -8.52 4.64
C GLY A 96 -10.28 -7.21 3.96
N PHE A 97 -9.35 -6.59 3.25
CA PHE A 97 -9.67 -5.35 2.54
C PHE A 97 -10.48 -5.64 1.29
N LYS A 98 -11.54 -4.88 1.10
CA LYS A 98 -12.40 -5.04 -0.06
C LYS A 98 -11.95 -4.19 -1.24
N THR A 99 -11.35 -3.05 -0.96
CA THR A 99 -10.91 -2.12 -1.99
C THR A 99 -9.45 -1.81 -1.78
N VAL A 100 -8.66 -1.95 -2.83
CA VAL A 100 -7.24 -1.65 -2.79
C VAL A 100 -6.94 -0.71 -3.96
N ARG A 101 -6.40 0.45 -3.63
CA ARG A 101 -6.03 1.45 -4.64
C ARG A 101 -4.55 1.70 -4.56
N PHE A 102 -3.95 1.94 -5.71
CA PHE A 102 -2.52 2.22 -5.81
C PHE A 102 -2.34 3.65 -6.29
N ASP A 103 -1.58 4.42 -5.54
CA ASP A 103 -1.36 5.84 -5.84
C ASP A 103 0.00 6.12 -6.44
N GLN A 104 0.77 5.08 -6.73
CA GLN A 104 2.12 5.29 -7.23
C GLN A 104 2.17 6.03 -8.56
N GLN A 105 1.13 5.89 -9.36
CA GLN A 105 1.10 6.57 -10.65
C GLN A 105 0.97 8.07 -10.48
N LEU A 106 0.27 8.48 -9.44
CA LEU A 106 0.16 9.90 -9.15
C LEU A 106 1.49 10.47 -8.69
N ASP A 107 2.26 9.66 -7.96
CA ASP A 107 3.53 10.11 -7.44
C ASP A 107 4.56 10.30 -8.53
N GLU A 108 4.60 9.38 -9.47
CA GLU A 108 5.60 9.46 -10.52
C GLU A 108 5.16 10.31 -11.68
N GLU A 109 3.94 10.74 -11.67
CA GLU A 109 3.33 11.37 -12.79
C GLU A 109 3.54 12.86 -12.75
N PRO A 110 4.58 13.37 -13.24
CA PRO A 110 4.64 14.81 -13.32
C PRO A 110 3.72 15.25 -14.37
N ILE A 111 3.03 14.84 -14.75
CA ILE A 111 2.22 15.11 -15.62
C ILE A 111 1.97 15.44 -16.58
N PRO A 112 1.82 15.51 -17.14
CA PRO A 112 1.54 15.80 -17.97
C PRO A 112 0.96 16.30 -18.51
N PRO A 113 0.69 16.60 -18.67
CA PRO A 113 0.15 17.00 -19.25
C PRO A 113 -0.44 16.96 -19.96
N LEU A 114 -0.85 17.33 -19.96
CA LEU A 114 -1.41 17.41 -20.62
C LEU A 114 -1.66 17.64 -21.39
N PRO A 115 -1.80 17.92 -21.75
CA PRO A 115 -2.06 18.24 -22.47
C PRO A 115 -2.28 18.59 -23.13
N PRO A 116 -2.04 18.74 -23.37
CA PRO A 116 -2.16 19.46 -23.90
C PRO A 116 -2.74 19.55 -24.65
N SER A 117 -3.08 19.38 -24.60
CA SER A 117 -3.58 19.59 -25.02
C SER A 117 -4.22 19.90 -25.02
N PHE A 118 -4.46 19.99 -24.46
CA PHE A 118 -4.96 20.46 -24.19
C PHE A 118 -4.65 21.17 -24.40
N SER A 119 -4.18 21.18 -24.34
CA SER A 119 -3.85 21.92 -24.44
C SER A 119 -3.56 22.23 -25.22
N ALA A 120 -3.49 22.03 -25.46
CA ALA A 120 -3.30 22.52 -26.03
C ALA A 120 -3.71 22.80 -26.64
N LEU A 121 -4.14 22.76 -26.38
CA LEU A 121 -4.54 23.09 -26.61
C LEU A 121 -4.83 23.56 -26.74
N LEU A 122 -4.74 23.64 -26.53
CA LEU A 122 -4.96 24.21 -26.42
C LEU A 122 -5.01 24.76 -26.82
#